data_0bfb29904baead8e0abb832696346ad3
#
_entry.id   0bfb29904baead8e0abb832696346ad3
#
_cell.length_a   1.000
_cell.length_b   1.000
_cell.length_c   1.000
_cell.angle_alpha   90.00
_cell.angle_beta   90.00
_cell.angle_gamma   90.00
#
_symmetry.space_group_name_H-M   'P 1'
#
loop_
_entity.id
_entity.type
_entity.pdbx_description
1 polymer ?
#
loop_
_entity_poly.entity_id
_entity_poly.type
_entity_poly.pdbx_seq_one_letter_code
_entity_poly.pdbx_strand_id
1 'polypeptide(L)'
;MTKNILEWLEASCQKHPGKIAVADETAEMTYEELVKDAKILGTKLARYIQPRQAVAMYMEKSNTTLAAMYGAVYAGGFYSLIDTRQPIGRVEKIIEVLSPKVILSNERFYEEAREKLGTAANILKVEDIINEGIIDENMLAGIRKQAASTDPLYVNFTSGSTGVPKGVVVGHGSVIDFIPEFVKVSGICADDRIANQAPFDFDVSVKDIYSSIYVGARVELIPREFFSNPTHLMDFLCDHQVTVLTWAVSAMCFVSIMNGFGYRNPETIRLVMFSGEVMPIKHLNIWMKNCPKAEFINLYGPTEITCNCTYYRLENREYAADEIIPIGSAFDNEKVFLLSDDNKLVDTPNESGEICVAGACLALGYYHDAEKTAAVFVQNPLNTVYYERMYRTGDLAKYNEQGELVYIGRKDFQIKHLGHRIELGEIESLVQGRSGVVRACAIYDHNKKRIYLFWLGERDQKELHNELKVVMPSYMVPNKLVHLDEMPMTKNGKIDRAVLKKMEGIE
;
A
#
# COMPACT_ATOMS: atom_id res chain seq x y z
N MET A 1 6.31 24.96 11.79
CA MET A 1 5.37 24.06 11.05
C MET A 1 6.21 23.23 10.09
N THR A 2 6.18 21.93 10.21
CA THR A 2 6.92 20.98 9.36
C THR A 2 6.45 21.09 7.91
N LYS A 3 7.38 21.19 6.97
CA LYS A 3 7.09 21.29 5.54
C LYS A 3 7.55 20.06 4.75
N ASN A 4 8.51 19.33 5.33
CA ASN A 4 9.17 18.22 4.67
C ASN A 4 9.43 17.11 5.70
N ILE A 5 9.19 15.85 5.35
CA ILE A 5 9.36 14.71 6.29
C ILE A 5 10.80 14.52 6.76
N LEU A 6 11.80 15.03 6.03
CA LEU A 6 13.19 14.98 6.47
C LEU A 6 13.43 15.75 7.77
N GLU A 7 12.58 16.73 8.11
CA GLU A 7 12.67 17.43 9.40
C GLU A 7 12.50 16.47 10.57
N TRP A 8 11.65 15.43 10.43
CA TRP A 8 11.49 14.39 11.44
C TRP A 8 12.71 13.47 11.51
N LEU A 9 13.22 13.04 10.36
CA LEU A 9 14.42 12.23 10.28
C LEU A 9 15.63 12.93 10.91
N GLU A 10 15.83 14.20 10.57
CA GLU A 10 16.93 15.02 11.09
C GLU A 10 16.79 15.27 12.60
N ALA A 11 15.55 15.52 13.08
CA ALA A 11 15.28 15.69 14.52
C ALA A 11 15.54 14.40 15.31
N SER A 12 15.14 13.25 14.79
CA SER A 12 15.39 11.96 15.40
C SER A 12 16.88 11.59 15.40
N CYS A 13 17.60 11.89 14.31
CA CYS A 13 19.04 11.75 14.22
C CYS A 13 19.75 12.66 15.23
N GLN A 14 19.36 13.92 15.33
CA GLN A 14 19.95 14.86 16.29
C GLN A 14 19.76 14.40 17.75
N LYS A 15 18.59 13.84 18.05
CA LYS A 15 18.26 13.37 19.40
C LYS A 15 18.93 12.04 19.75
N HIS A 16 19.06 11.13 18.78
CA HIS A 16 19.51 9.76 18.98
C HIS A 16 20.43 9.26 17.84
N PRO A 17 21.59 9.90 17.57
CA PRO A 17 22.42 9.60 16.38
C PRO A 17 22.85 8.13 16.30
N GLY A 18 23.33 7.58 17.41
CA GLY A 18 23.81 6.18 17.48
C GLY A 18 22.73 5.12 17.68
N LYS A 19 21.44 5.50 17.75
CA LYS A 19 20.36 4.53 17.85
C LYS A 19 20.10 3.88 16.50
N ILE A 20 19.83 2.57 16.49
CA ILE A 20 19.42 1.87 15.29
C ILE A 20 18.07 2.43 14.80
N ALA A 21 18.05 2.94 13.58
CA ALA A 21 16.86 3.42 12.89
C ALA A 21 16.14 2.30 12.14
N VAL A 22 16.91 1.44 11.48
CA VAL A 22 16.39 0.35 10.67
C VAL A 22 17.35 -0.83 10.71
N ALA A 23 16.80 -2.04 10.67
CA ALA A 23 17.55 -3.28 10.51
C ALA A 23 16.89 -4.16 9.45
N ASP A 24 17.71 -4.73 8.58
CA ASP A 24 17.33 -5.79 7.65
C ASP A 24 18.05 -7.11 8.03
N GLU A 25 17.90 -8.14 7.19
CA GLU A 25 18.52 -9.46 7.43
C GLU A 25 20.05 -9.40 7.47
N THR A 26 20.67 -8.40 6.85
CA THR A 26 22.12 -8.32 6.61
C THR A 26 22.84 -7.36 7.53
N ALA A 27 22.17 -6.29 7.96
CA ALA A 27 22.81 -5.20 8.70
C ALA A 27 21.81 -4.38 9.53
N GLU A 28 22.36 -3.70 10.53
CA GLU A 28 21.71 -2.62 11.25
C GLU A 28 22.26 -1.28 10.77
N MET A 29 21.42 -0.25 10.72
CA MET A 29 21.80 1.11 10.33
C MET A 29 21.29 2.10 11.37
N THR A 30 22.20 2.91 11.92
CA THR A 30 21.87 3.96 12.88
C THR A 30 21.19 5.16 12.20
N TYR A 31 20.55 6.05 12.97
CA TYR A 31 20.00 7.30 12.44
C TYR A 31 21.06 8.16 11.78
N GLU A 32 22.29 8.22 12.33
CA GLU A 32 23.41 8.98 11.76
C GLU A 32 23.83 8.41 10.40
N GLU A 33 23.99 7.11 10.29
CA GLU A 33 24.33 6.41 9.04
C GLU A 33 23.23 6.60 7.99
N LEU A 34 21.97 6.44 8.38
CA LEU A 34 20.82 6.63 7.48
C LEU A 34 20.77 8.05 6.91
N VAL A 35 20.95 9.08 7.74
CA VAL A 35 20.97 10.48 7.30
C VAL A 35 22.19 10.75 6.42
N LYS A 36 23.36 10.20 6.76
CA LYS A 36 24.60 10.36 5.98
C LYS A 36 24.42 9.77 4.58
N ASP A 37 23.98 8.54 4.48
CA ASP A 37 23.81 7.83 3.21
C ASP A 37 22.71 8.51 2.36
N ALA A 38 21.60 8.93 2.98
CA ALA A 38 20.56 9.68 2.30
C ALA A 38 21.07 11.02 1.74
N LYS A 39 21.94 11.75 2.45
CA LYS A 39 22.55 12.99 1.95
C LYS A 39 23.54 12.74 0.81
N ILE A 40 24.34 11.66 0.87
CA ILE A 40 25.24 11.27 -0.22
C ILE A 40 24.41 10.99 -1.49
N LEU A 41 23.38 10.16 -1.36
CA LEU A 41 22.46 9.84 -2.46
C LEU A 41 21.75 11.09 -2.98
N GLY A 42 21.26 11.95 -2.09
CA GLY A 42 20.63 13.23 -2.44
C GLY A 42 21.54 14.15 -3.22
N THR A 43 22.80 14.27 -2.81
CA THR A 43 23.82 15.08 -3.52
C THR A 43 24.07 14.58 -4.93
N LYS A 44 24.14 13.24 -5.12
CA LYS A 44 24.31 12.66 -6.44
C LYS A 44 23.08 12.87 -7.31
N LEU A 45 21.90 12.54 -6.78
CA LEU A 45 20.62 12.66 -7.49
C LEU A 45 20.32 14.09 -7.93
N ALA A 46 20.63 15.10 -7.12
CA ALA A 46 20.44 16.50 -7.46
C ALA A 46 21.19 16.97 -8.73
N ARG A 47 22.14 16.19 -9.22
CA ARG A 47 22.83 16.44 -10.49
C ARG A 47 22.08 15.89 -11.70
N TYR A 48 21.10 15.01 -11.49
CA TYR A 48 20.33 14.34 -12.54
C TYR A 48 18.89 14.77 -12.64
N ILE A 49 18.32 15.23 -11.50
CA ILE A 49 16.91 15.64 -11.42
C ILE A 49 16.78 17.10 -10.99
N GLN A 50 15.65 17.69 -11.35
CA GLN A 50 15.19 18.95 -10.80
C GLN A 50 14.19 18.67 -9.66
N PRO A 51 13.95 19.63 -8.74
CA PRO A 51 12.90 19.50 -7.74
C PRO A 51 11.56 19.07 -8.34
N ARG A 52 10.84 18.19 -7.62
CA ARG A 52 9.54 17.60 -8.01
C ARG A 52 9.59 16.62 -9.19
N GLN A 53 10.77 16.11 -9.53
CA GLN A 53 10.90 15.03 -10.51
C GLN A 53 10.97 13.66 -9.84
N ALA A 54 10.49 12.64 -10.57
CA ALA A 54 10.46 11.27 -10.10
C ALA A 54 11.85 10.62 -10.10
N VAL A 55 12.13 9.87 -9.03
CA VAL A 55 13.20 8.87 -8.95
C VAL A 55 12.55 7.50 -8.81
N ALA A 56 12.74 6.63 -9.80
CA ALA A 56 12.30 5.25 -9.69
C ALA A 56 13.34 4.41 -8.94
N MET A 57 12.89 3.37 -8.23
CA MET A 57 13.76 2.46 -7.49
C MET A 57 13.41 1.03 -7.87
N TYR A 58 14.31 0.38 -8.63
CA TYR A 58 14.20 -1.01 -9.02
C TYR A 58 15.08 -1.85 -8.09
N MET A 59 14.58 -2.10 -6.87
CA MET A 59 15.28 -2.80 -5.80
C MET A 59 14.28 -3.29 -4.74
N GLU A 60 14.66 -4.33 -4.00
CA GLU A 60 13.85 -4.83 -2.88
C GLU A 60 13.99 -3.93 -1.63
N LYS A 61 13.09 -4.09 -0.66
CA LYS A 61 13.18 -3.36 0.59
C LYS A 61 14.45 -3.77 1.36
N SER A 62 15.19 -2.77 1.83
CA SER A 62 16.40 -2.91 2.61
C SER A 62 16.74 -1.60 3.32
N ASN A 63 17.73 -1.60 4.20
CA ASN A 63 18.27 -0.38 4.80
C ASN A 63 18.72 0.62 3.72
N THR A 64 19.41 0.12 2.70
CA THR A 64 19.89 0.95 1.57
C THR A 64 18.75 1.52 0.74
N THR A 65 17.66 0.76 0.56
CA THR A 65 16.46 1.25 -0.13
C THR A 65 15.81 2.39 0.64
N LEU A 66 15.74 2.29 1.96
CA LEU A 66 15.22 3.37 2.80
C LEU A 66 16.08 4.64 2.72
N ALA A 67 17.43 4.49 2.74
CA ALA A 67 18.34 5.59 2.52
C ALA A 67 18.14 6.23 1.13
N ALA A 68 17.88 5.42 0.09
CA ALA A 68 17.61 5.90 -1.26
C ALA A 68 16.30 6.69 -1.36
N MET A 69 15.23 6.26 -0.65
CA MET A 69 13.97 7.00 -0.57
C MET A 69 14.19 8.40 0.01
N TYR A 70 14.88 8.51 1.13
CA TYR A 70 15.21 9.81 1.71
C TYR A 70 16.20 10.60 0.85
N GLY A 71 17.12 9.94 0.14
CA GLY A 71 18.03 10.55 -0.82
C GLY A 71 17.29 11.26 -1.96
N ALA A 72 16.24 10.62 -2.50
CA ALA A 72 15.37 11.26 -3.50
C ALA A 72 14.71 12.52 -2.96
N VAL A 73 14.27 12.50 -1.69
CA VAL A 73 13.68 13.65 -1.02
C VAL A 73 14.72 14.75 -0.74
N TYR A 74 15.97 14.40 -0.34
CA TYR A 74 17.06 15.37 -0.19
C TYR A 74 17.39 16.07 -1.52
N ALA A 75 17.30 15.36 -2.64
CA ALA A 75 17.45 15.95 -3.98
C ALA A 75 16.26 16.82 -4.42
N GLY A 76 15.21 16.95 -3.58
CA GLY A 76 13.99 17.68 -3.89
C GLY A 76 13.02 16.93 -4.80
N GLY A 77 13.32 15.69 -5.14
CA GLY A 77 12.47 14.80 -5.92
C GLY A 77 11.46 14.03 -5.07
N PHE A 78 10.72 13.14 -5.72
CA PHE A 78 9.87 12.16 -5.07
C PHE A 78 10.23 10.76 -5.57
N TYR A 79 9.92 9.74 -4.80
CA TYR A 79 10.29 8.38 -5.14
C TYR A 79 9.08 7.54 -5.59
N SER A 80 9.35 6.50 -6.38
CA SER A 80 8.43 5.42 -6.67
C SER A 80 9.21 4.11 -6.67
N LEU A 81 8.79 3.18 -5.83
CA LEU A 81 9.37 1.84 -5.79
C LEU A 81 8.67 0.93 -6.79
N ILE A 82 9.44 0.04 -7.38
CA ILE A 82 8.97 -0.91 -8.39
C ILE A 82 9.34 -2.31 -7.92
N ASP A 83 8.34 -3.16 -7.66
CA ASP A 83 8.57 -4.56 -7.29
C ASP A 83 9.29 -5.29 -8.44
N THR A 84 10.53 -5.71 -8.21
CA THR A 84 11.41 -6.39 -9.16
C THR A 84 10.87 -7.73 -9.66
N ARG A 85 9.84 -8.26 -9.03
CA ARG A 85 9.18 -9.54 -9.41
C ARG A 85 7.95 -9.35 -10.27
N GLN A 86 7.55 -8.12 -10.53
CA GLN A 86 6.45 -7.87 -11.46
C GLN A 86 6.87 -8.26 -12.89
N PRO A 87 5.93 -8.74 -13.71
CA PRO A 87 6.19 -8.98 -15.12
C PRO A 87 6.78 -7.73 -15.79
N ILE A 88 7.82 -7.91 -16.60
CA ILE A 88 8.55 -6.79 -17.19
C ILE A 88 7.65 -5.84 -17.97
N GLY A 89 6.68 -6.34 -18.73
CA GLY A 89 5.72 -5.50 -19.45
C GLY A 89 4.82 -4.63 -18.54
N ARG A 90 4.66 -4.98 -17.25
CA ARG A 90 4.02 -4.11 -16.25
C ARG A 90 4.99 -3.07 -15.73
N VAL A 91 6.23 -3.46 -15.48
CA VAL A 91 7.30 -2.54 -15.06
C VAL A 91 7.52 -1.47 -16.13
N GLU A 92 7.59 -1.85 -17.42
CA GLU A 92 7.72 -0.92 -18.54
C GLU A 92 6.59 0.09 -18.60
N LYS A 93 5.34 -0.34 -18.41
CA LYS A 93 4.18 0.57 -18.33
C LYS A 93 4.27 1.55 -17.14
N ILE A 94 4.73 1.08 -15.98
CA ILE A 94 4.95 1.95 -14.82
C ILE A 94 6.03 2.99 -15.14
N ILE A 95 7.15 2.59 -15.72
CA ILE A 95 8.25 3.48 -16.12
C ILE A 95 7.79 4.47 -17.20
N GLU A 96 6.99 4.04 -18.16
CA GLU A 96 6.43 4.92 -19.19
C GLU A 96 5.54 6.02 -18.55
N VAL A 97 4.63 5.65 -17.65
CA VAL A 97 3.78 6.62 -16.95
C VAL A 97 4.62 7.53 -16.04
N LEU A 98 5.54 6.96 -15.24
CA LEU A 98 6.35 7.71 -14.29
C LEU A 98 7.38 8.62 -14.97
N SER A 99 7.88 8.21 -16.14
CA SER A 99 8.87 8.95 -16.94
C SER A 99 10.07 9.48 -16.12
N PRO A 100 10.74 8.63 -15.31
CA PRO A 100 11.80 9.07 -14.42
C PRO A 100 13.07 9.44 -15.20
N LYS A 101 13.87 10.37 -14.67
CA LYS A 101 15.20 10.68 -15.21
C LYS A 101 16.27 9.71 -14.71
N VAL A 102 16.03 9.14 -13.54
CA VAL A 102 16.95 8.21 -12.86
C VAL A 102 16.15 7.02 -12.33
N ILE A 103 16.73 5.85 -12.50
CA ILE A 103 16.35 4.63 -11.81
C ILE A 103 17.50 4.23 -10.90
N LEU A 104 17.27 4.17 -9.60
CA LEU A 104 18.21 3.60 -8.65
C LEU A 104 18.05 2.09 -8.61
N SER A 105 19.16 1.38 -8.53
CA SER A 105 19.19 -0.06 -8.33
C SER A 105 20.34 -0.44 -7.39
N ASN A 106 20.21 -1.57 -6.71
CA ASN A 106 21.29 -2.12 -5.88
C ASN A 106 22.14 -3.14 -6.68
N GLU A 107 23.24 -3.60 -6.08
CA GLU A 107 24.16 -4.57 -6.70
C GLU A 107 23.42 -5.78 -7.29
N ARG A 108 22.40 -6.29 -6.57
CA ARG A 108 21.65 -7.50 -6.96
C ARG A 108 20.89 -7.34 -8.27
N PHE A 109 20.27 -6.16 -8.50
CA PHE A 109 19.37 -5.92 -9.63
C PHE A 109 19.95 -4.96 -10.68
N TYR A 110 21.17 -4.46 -10.50
CA TYR A 110 21.75 -3.43 -11.35
C TYR A 110 21.88 -3.84 -12.82
N GLU A 111 22.44 -5.01 -13.09
CA GLU A 111 22.61 -5.48 -14.47
C GLU A 111 21.27 -5.78 -15.13
N GLU A 112 20.32 -6.35 -14.37
CA GLU A 112 18.96 -6.56 -14.86
C GLU A 112 18.25 -5.24 -15.18
N ALA A 113 18.36 -4.23 -14.32
CA ALA A 113 17.80 -2.91 -14.57
C ALA A 113 18.42 -2.24 -15.80
N ARG A 114 19.74 -2.37 -15.99
CA ARG A 114 20.43 -1.84 -17.19
C ARG A 114 19.95 -2.50 -18.47
N GLU A 115 19.83 -3.80 -18.47
CA GLU A 115 19.38 -4.56 -19.64
C GLU A 115 17.95 -4.22 -20.02
N LYS A 116 17.06 -4.23 -19.03
CA LYS A 116 15.60 -4.09 -19.26
C LYS A 116 15.12 -2.65 -19.34
N LEU A 117 15.73 -1.73 -18.60
CA LEU A 117 15.23 -0.36 -18.40
C LEU A 117 16.23 0.74 -18.81
N GLY A 118 17.44 0.38 -19.22
CA GLY A 118 18.52 1.33 -19.51
C GLY A 118 18.25 2.29 -20.68
N THR A 119 17.27 2.00 -21.54
CA THR A 119 16.83 2.90 -22.61
C THR A 119 15.84 3.97 -22.12
N ALA A 120 15.21 3.76 -20.97
CA ALA A 120 14.18 4.64 -20.44
C ALA A 120 14.73 5.74 -19.53
N ALA A 121 15.81 5.46 -18.78
CA ALA A 121 16.40 6.40 -17.82
C ALA A 121 17.88 6.08 -17.52
N ASN A 122 18.57 6.98 -16.82
CA ASN A 122 19.91 6.70 -16.27
C ASN A 122 19.81 5.70 -15.12
N ILE A 123 20.45 4.55 -15.25
CA ILE A 123 20.52 3.56 -14.16
C ILE A 123 21.74 3.84 -13.30
N LEU A 124 21.53 4.06 -12.01
CA LEU A 124 22.58 4.33 -11.03
C LEU A 124 22.60 3.25 -9.95
N LYS A 125 23.79 2.76 -9.60
CA LYS A 125 23.98 1.79 -8.52
C LYS A 125 24.16 2.52 -7.20
N VAL A 126 23.32 2.16 -6.21
CA VAL A 126 23.26 2.85 -4.91
C VAL A 126 24.56 2.69 -4.14
N GLU A 127 25.15 1.49 -4.13
CA GLU A 127 26.38 1.19 -3.40
C GLU A 127 27.57 2.01 -3.95
N ASP A 128 27.66 2.19 -5.28
CA ASP A 128 28.71 3.01 -5.87
C ASP A 128 28.59 4.47 -5.43
N ILE A 129 27.37 5.00 -5.37
CA ILE A 129 27.13 6.38 -4.92
C ILE A 129 27.49 6.55 -3.44
N ILE A 130 27.05 5.62 -2.58
CA ILE A 130 27.36 5.66 -1.13
C ILE A 130 28.88 5.59 -0.93
N ASN A 131 29.59 4.75 -1.68
CA ASN A 131 31.05 4.62 -1.62
C ASN A 131 31.80 5.89 -2.08
N GLU A 132 31.22 6.73 -2.95
CA GLU A 132 31.80 8.03 -3.30
C GLU A 132 31.88 8.95 -2.08
N GLY A 133 30.96 8.82 -1.13
CA GLY A 133 30.95 9.54 0.15
C GLY A 133 30.79 11.06 0.06
N ILE A 134 30.31 11.60 -1.08
CA ILE A 134 30.27 13.05 -1.35
C ILE A 134 28.96 13.63 -0.84
N ILE A 135 29.05 14.63 0.06
CA ILE A 135 27.91 15.43 0.53
C ILE A 135 28.15 16.89 0.19
N ASP A 136 27.21 17.52 -0.51
CA ASP A 136 27.17 18.97 -0.75
C ASP A 136 26.03 19.59 0.07
N GLU A 137 26.34 19.95 1.32
CA GLU A 137 25.37 20.54 2.25
C GLU A 137 24.78 21.87 1.72
N ASN A 138 25.55 22.66 0.96
CA ASN A 138 25.05 23.92 0.42
C ASN A 138 24.01 23.70 -0.68
N MET A 139 24.25 22.71 -1.56
CA MET A 139 23.29 22.31 -2.58
C MET A 139 22.01 21.79 -1.95
N LEU A 140 22.10 20.83 -0.99
CA LEU A 140 20.96 20.24 -0.32
C LEU A 140 20.15 21.29 0.47
N ALA A 141 20.83 22.22 1.15
CA ALA A 141 20.18 23.32 1.84
C ALA A 141 19.47 24.29 0.87
N GLY A 142 20.07 24.55 -0.29
CA GLY A 142 19.45 25.35 -1.36
C GLY A 142 18.17 24.72 -1.89
N ILE A 143 18.17 23.42 -2.10
CA ILE A 143 17.00 22.64 -2.51
C ILE A 143 15.91 22.68 -1.42
N ARG A 144 16.28 22.42 -0.15
CA ARG A 144 15.36 22.45 0.99
C ARG A 144 14.63 23.78 1.15
N LYS A 145 15.28 24.91 0.86
CA LYS A 145 14.66 26.25 0.94
C LYS A 145 13.47 26.41 -0.02
N GLN A 146 13.45 25.65 -1.12
CA GLN A 146 12.40 25.71 -2.14
C GLN A 146 11.27 24.69 -1.88
N ALA A 147 11.44 23.80 -0.90
CA ALA A 147 10.46 22.77 -0.59
C ALA A 147 9.18 23.35 0.01
N ALA A 148 8.05 22.80 -0.41
CA ALA A 148 6.72 23.08 0.12
C ALA A 148 6.04 21.78 0.60
N SER A 149 5.14 21.88 1.57
CA SER A 149 4.37 20.71 2.03
C SER A 149 3.45 20.13 0.94
N THR A 150 3.15 20.92 -0.08
CA THR A 150 2.38 20.49 -1.26
C THR A 150 3.23 19.74 -2.31
N ASP A 151 4.55 19.64 -2.12
CA ASP A 151 5.40 18.89 -3.03
C ASP A 151 5.12 17.39 -2.91
N PRO A 152 5.21 16.61 -4.02
CA PRO A 152 5.05 15.19 -3.98
C PRO A 152 6.16 14.53 -3.15
N LEU A 153 5.81 13.49 -2.40
CA LEU A 153 6.74 12.70 -1.60
C LEU A 153 6.98 11.33 -2.24
N TYR A 154 5.90 10.68 -2.66
CA TYR A 154 5.99 9.40 -3.35
C TYR A 154 4.83 9.18 -4.33
N VAL A 155 5.03 8.22 -5.24
CA VAL A 155 3.99 7.69 -6.11
C VAL A 155 3.92 6.18 -5.95
N ASN A 156 2.76 5.68 -5.53
CA ASN A 156 2.48 4.24 -5.46
C ASN A 156 1.56 3.84 -6.61
N PHE A 157 1.97 2.82 -7.38
CA PHE A 157 1.18 2.31 -8.50
C PHE A 157 0.21 1.23 -8.06
N THR A 158 -1.06 1.45 -8.37
CA THR A 158 -2.15 0.50 -8.15
C THR A 158 -2.70 -0.02 -9.49
N SER A 159 -3.51 -1.08 -9.44
CA SER A 159 -4.18 -1.60 -10.62
C SER A 159 -5.11 -0.54 -11.23
N GLY A 160 -5.16 -0.50 -12.56
CA GLY A 160 -6.03 0.39 -13.32
C GLY A 160 -7.02 -0.37 -14.19
N SER A 161 -8.28 0.06 -14.23
CA SER A 161 -9.37 -0.61 -14.97
C SER A 161 -9.10 -0.74 -16.49
N THR A 162 -8.19 0.07 -17.03
CA THR A 162 -7.79 0.06 -18.45
C THR A 162 -6.57 -0.82 -18.73
N GLY A 163 -6.05 -1.58 -17.76
CA GLY A 163 -4.83 -2.37 -17.89
C GLY A 163 -3.52 -1.56 -17.86
N VAL A 164 -3.61 -0.25 -17.61
CA VAL A 164 -2.46 0.61 -17.34
C VAL A 164 -2.47 0.94 -15.84
N PRO A 165 -1.37 0.68 -15.12
CA PRO A 165 -1.27 1.03 -13.70
C PRO A 165 -1.48 2.53 -13.46
N LYS A 166 -2.21 2.88 -12.40
CA LYS A 166 -2.42 4.27 -11.99
C LYS A 166 -1.51 4.63 -10.83
N GLY A 167 -0.74 5.70 -10.94
CA GLY A 167 0.15 6.20 -9.90
C GLY A 167 -0.58 7.17 -8.97
N VAL A 168 -0.74 6.82 -7.70
CA VAL A 168 -1.31 7.72 -6.69
C VAL A 168 -0.20 8.60 -6.14
N VAL A 169 -0.32 9.91 -6.30
CA VAL A 169 0.67 10.90 -5.84
C VAL A 169 0.33 11.36 -4.44
N VAL A 170 1.18 11.06 -3.48
CA VAL A 170 1.03 11.53 -2.11
C VAL A 170 2.05 12.63 -1.82
N GLY A 171 1.58 13.73 -1.23
CA GLY A 171 2.42 14.88 -0.88
C GLY A 171 3.01 14.78 0.52
N HIS A 172 4.04 15.56 0.78
CA HIS A 172 4.58 15.72 2.15
C HIS A 172 3.50 16.13 3.14
N GLY A 173 2.64 17.07 2.76
CA GLY A 173 1.57 17.58 3.62
C GLY A 173 0.60 16.51 4.06
N SER A 174 0.27 15.56 3.18
CA SER A 174 -0.66 14.47 3.51
C SER A 174 -0.07 13.52 4.55
N VAL A 175 1.24 13.19 4.44
CA VAL A 175 1.94 12.37 5.43
C VAL A 175 2.14 13.12 6.75
N ILE A 176 2.46 14.43 6.67
CA ILE A 176 2.65 15.30 7.85
C ILE A 176 1.33 15.47 8.62
N ASP A 177 0.20 15.45 7.94
CA ASP A 177 -1.12 15.50 8.56
C ASP A 177 -1.49 14.15 9.22
N PHE A 178 -1.29 13.05 8.50
CA PHE A 178 -1.71 11.71 8.91
C PHE A 178 -0.87 11.13 10.07
N ILE A 179 0.46 11.15 9.99
CA ILE A 179 1.35 10.42 10.91
C ILE A 179 1.22 10.85 12.38
N PRO A 180 1.15 12.16 12.74
CA PRO A 180 0.96 12.56 14.12
C PRO A 180 -0.34 12.00 14.75
N GLU A 181 -1.45 12.03 14.02
CA GLU A 181 -2.72 11.48 14.51
C GLU A 181 -2.68 9.95 14.58
N PHE A 182 -2.05 9.28 13.61
CA PHE A 182 -1.82 7.85 13.67
C PHE A 182 -0.98 7.45 14.89
N VAL A 183 0.10 8.18 15.19
CA VAL A 183 0.94 7.95 16.38
C VAL A 183 0.16 8.22 17.67
N LYS A 184 -0.64 9.27 17.72
CA LYS A 184 -1.53 9.57 18.86
C LYS A 184 -2.50 8.43 19.14
N VAL A 185 -3.14 7.88 18.11
CA VAL A 185 -4.07 6.76 18.23
C VAL A 185 -3.35 5.46 18.58
N SER A 186 -2.24 5.14 17.93
CA SER A 186 -1.52 3.88 18.13
C SER A 186 -0.66 3.86 19.40
N GLY A 187 -0.26 5.02 19.90
CA GLY A 187 0.66 5.12 21.03
C GLY A 187 2.07 4.59 20.70
N ILE A 188 2.47 4.59 19.42
CA ILE A 188 3.84 4.26 19.02
C ILE A 188 4.80 5.27 19.63
N CYS A 189 5.91 4.78 20.20
CA CYS A 189 6.90 5.61 20.88
C CYS A 189 8.34 5.24 20.47
N ALA A 190 9.29 6.02 20.97
CA ALA A 190 10.71 5.84 20.62
C ALA A 190 11.26 4.44 20.97
N ASP A 191 10.74 3.80 22.01
CA ASP A 191 11.26 2.50 22.47
C ASP A 191 10.73 1.31 21.66
N ASP A 192 9.83 1.55 20.71
CA ASP A 192 9.24 0.50 19.90
C ASP A 192 10.18 -0.06 18.83
N ARG A 193 9.97 -1.35 18.57
CA ARG A 193 10.52 -2.10 17.45
C ARG A 193 9.38 -2.49 16.51
N ILE A 194 9.28 -1.77 15.41
CA ILE A 194 8.18 -1.89 14.44
C ILE A 194 8.57 -2.91 13.38
N ALA A 195 7.88 -4.04 13.30
CA ALA A 195 8.17 -5.07 12.31
C ALA A 195 7.44 -4.77 11.00
N ASN A 196 8.17 -4.27 10.02
CA ASN A 196 7.64 -3.95 8.71
C ASN A 196 7.41 -5.22 7.86
N GLN A 197 6.17 -5.56 7.61
CA GLN A 197 5.74 -6.65 6.73
C GLN A 197 5.63 -6.19 5.27
N ALA A 198 4.99 -5.07 5.03
CA ALA A 198 4.65 -4.59 3.70
C ALA A 198 5.90 -4.27 2.86
N PRO A 199 5.93 -4.60 1.57
CA PRO A 199 6.92 -4.06 0.66
C PRO A 199 6.79 -2.53 0.56
N PHE A 200 7.86 -1.84 0.19
CA PHE A 200 7.89 -0.37 0.20
C PHE A 200 7.11 0.28 -0.95
N ASP A 201 6.76 -0.46 -1.99
CA ASP A 201 5.83 -0.05 -3.05
C ASP A 201 4.36 -0.12 -2.60
N PHE A 202 4.10 -0.53 -1.35
CA PHE A 202 2.76 -0.63 -0.74
C PHE A 202 2.57 0.45 0.33
N ASP A 203 1.46 1.17 0.30
CA ASP A 203 1.18 2.29 1.21
C ASP A 203 1.09 1.91 2.69
N VAL A 204 0.83 0.64 3.00
CA VAL A 204 0.88 0.12 4.38
C VAL A 204 2.25 0.38 5.03
N SER A 205 3.36 0.36 4.25
CA SER A 205 4.72 0.63 4.74
C SER A 205 4.92 2.07 5.24
N VAL A 206 4.13 3.01 4.76
CA VAL A 206 4.17 4.43 5.14
C VAL A 206 4.04 4.63 6.65
N LYS A 207 3.16 3.84 7.28
CA LYS A 207 2.96 3.89 8.74
C LYS A 207 4.20 3.52 9.50
N ASP A 208 4.86 2.42 9.10
CA ASP A 208 6.06 1.94 9.78
C ASP A 208 7.22 2.90 9.60
N ILE A 209 7.46 3.34 8.35
CA ILE A 209 8.59 4.19 7.96
C ILE A 209 8.49 5.58 8.58
N TYR A 210 7.32 6.24 8.43
CA TYR A 210 7.21 7.64 8.86
C TYR A 210 6.88 7.79 10.34
N SER A 211 6.18 6.82 10.96
CA SER A 211 6.03 6.83 12.42
C SER A 211 7.36 6.65 13.12
N SER A 212 8.24 5.76 12.61
CA SER A 212 9.54 5.53 13.23
C SER A 212 10.39 6.79 13.27
N ILE A 213 10.52 7.52 12.15
CA ILE A 213 11.32 8.75 12.13
C ILE A 213 10.65 9.90 12.87
N TYR A 214 9.31 9.89 13.01
CA TYR A 214 8.58 10.89 13.77
C TYR A 214 8.84 10.79 15.27
N VAL A 215 8.86 9.56 15.81
CA VAL A 215 9.08 9.33 17.25
C VAL A 215 10.51 8.93 17.60
N GLY A 216 11.36 8.58 16.64
CA GLY A 216 12.69 8.02 16.85
C GLY A 216 12.68 6.53 17.22
N ALA A 217 11.72 5.75 16.70
CA ALA A 217 11.63 4.30 16.88
C ALA A 217 12.57 3.53 15.92
N ARG A 218 12.64 2.21 16.08
CA ARG A 218 13.39 1.29 15.23
C ARG A 218 12.46 0.50 14.33
N VAL A 219 12.81 0.33 13.05
CA VAL A 219 12.12 -0.52 12.10
C VAL A 219 12.89 -1.81 11.87
N GLU A 220 12.23 -2.95 11.98
CA GLU A 220 12.73 -4.27 11.65
C GLU A 220 12.13 -4.71 10.31
N LEU A 221 12.93 -4.81 9.26
CA LEU A 221 12.48 -5.18 7.91
C LEU A 221 12.37 -6.70 7.81
N ILE A 222 11.16 -7.25 7.87
CA ILE A 222 10.97 -8.70 7.75
C ILE A 222 11.24 -9.13 6.30
N PRO A 223 12.13 -10.10 6.06
CA PRO A 223 12.30 -10.69 4.74
C PRO A 223 11.00 -11.28 4.23
N ARG A 224 10.68 -11.03 2.96
CA ARG A 224 9.40 -11.47 2.38
C ARG A 224 9.25 -12.99 2.37
N GLU A 225 10.33 -13.73 2.17
CA GLU A 225 10.38 -15.19 2.16
C GLU A 225 9.95 -15.80 3.50
N PHE A 226 10.05 -15.07 4.62
CA PHE A 226 9.56 -15.54 5.91
C PHE A 226 8.05 -15.72 5.95
N PHE A 227 7.31 -15.04 5.07
CA PHE A 227 5.88 -15.30 4.86
C PHE A 227 5.57 -16.56 4.02
N SER A 228 6.57 -17.37 3.72
CA SER A 228 6.43 -18.76 3.28
C SER A 228 6.98 -19.78 4.28
N ASN A 229 7.64 -19.30 5.36
CA ASN A 229 8.22 -20.14 6.42
C ASN A 229 7.84 -19.58 7.80
N PRO A 230 6.78 -20.10 8.44
CA PRO A 230 6.27 -19.57 9.69
C PRO A 230 7.26 -19.66 10.85
N THR A 231 8.17 -20.65 10.88
CA THR A 231 9.17 -20.77 11.96
C THR A 231 10.18 -19.63 11.90
N HIS A 232 10.72 -19.31 10.71
CA HIS A 232 11.63 -18.18 10.54
C HIS A 232 10.95 -16.85 10.89
N LEU A 233 9.66 -16.68 10.53
CA LEU A 233 8.92 -15.50 10.89
C LEU A 233 8.75 -15.35 12.41
N MET A 234 8.39 -16.43 13.10
CA MET A 234 8.20 -16.39 14.56
C MET A 234 9.52 -16.20 15.31
N ASP A 235 10.60 -16.83 14.82
CA ASP A 235 11.95 -16.60 15.35
C ASP A 235 12.36 -15.14 15.19
N PHE A 236 12.16 -14.56 14.00
CA PHE A 236 12.43 -13.14 13.75
C PHE A 236 11.68 -12.24 14.75
N LEU A 237 10.36 -12.42 14.90
CA LEU A 237 9.56 -11.61 15.81
C LEU A 237 10.06 -11.68 17.27
N CYS A 238 10.47 -12.88 17.72
CA CYS A 238 10.95 -13.09 19.09
C CYS A 238 12.37 -12.59 19.29
N ASP A 239 13.30 -12.91 18.37
CA ASP A 239 14.73 -12.59 18.52
C ASP A 239 14.98 -11.10 18.39
N HIS A 240 14.22 -10.42 17.49
CA HIS A 240 14.24 -8.97 17.36
C HIS A 240 13.37 -8.25 18.41
N GLN A 241 12.75 -8.98 19.34
CA GLN A 241 11.91 -8.40 20.42
C GLN A 241 10.89 -7.39 19.88
N VAL A 242 10.19 -7.75 18.81
CA VAL A 242 9.22 -6.89 18.14
C VAL A 242 8.10 -6.47 19.08
N THR A 243 7.72 -5.19 19.06
CA THR A 243 6.67 -4.63 19.92
C THR A 243 5.42 -4.21 19.16
N VAL A 244 5.57 -3.83 17.90
CA VAL A 244 4.49 -3.28 17.06
C VAL A 244 4.42 -3.98 15.70
N LEU A 245 3.22 -4.39 15.33
CA LEU A 245 2.88 -4.91 14.01
C LEU A 245 1.85 -4.00 13.33
N THR A 246 2.11 -3.63 12.08
CA THR A 246 1.15 -2.91 11.22
C THR A 246 1.02 -3.69 9.93
N TRP A 247 0.21 -4.75 9.95
CA TRP A 247 0.23 -5.78 8.92
C TRP A 247 -1.07 -5.83 8.09
N ALA A 248 -0.94 -6.34 6.88
CA ALA A 248 -2.10 -6.76 6.12
C ALA A 248 -2.79 -7.95 6.81
N VAL A 249 -4.12 -8.02 6.71
CA VAL A 249 -4.92 -9.12 7.27
C VAL A 249 -4.43 -10.49 6.75
N SER A 250 -4.05 -10.58 5.47
CA SER A 250 -3.52 -11.81 4.88
C SER A 250 -2.25 -12.33 5.58
N ALA A 251 -1.36 -11.44 6.01
CA ALA A 251 -0.15 -11.80 6.76
C ALA A 251 -0.48 -12.33 8.16
N MET A 252 -1.45 -11.73 8.84
CA MET A 252 -1.93 -12.23 10.14
C MET A 252 -2.60 -13.61 9.98
N CYS A 253 -3.42 -13.78 8.94
CA CYS A 253 -4.03 -15.08 8.64
C CYS A 253 -2.98 -16.16 8.36
N PHE A 254 -1.89 -15.84 7.67
CA PHE A 254 -0.80 -16.78 7.41
C PHE A 254 -0.24 -17.37 8.72
N VAL A 255 0.13 -16.53 9.70
CA VAL A 255 0.66 -17.00 10.99
C VAL A 255 -0.31 -17.97 11.68
N SER A 256 -1.59 -17.63 11.72
CA SER A 256 -2.60 -18.46 12.40
C SER A 256 -2.96 -19.73 11.62
N ILE A 257 -2.99 -19.71 10.28
CA ILE A 257 -3.22 -20.88 9.42
C ILE A 257 -2.08 -21.89 9.55
N MET A 258 -0.85 -21.39 9.56
CA MET A 258 0.36 -22.20 9.64
C MET A 258 0.74 -22.59 11.08
N ASN A 259 -0.13 -22.27 12.05
CA ASN A 259 0.09 -22.57 13.48
C ASN A 259 1.43 -22.03 14.04
N GLY A 260 1.82 -20.82 13.62
CA GLY A 260 3.07 -20.18 14.04
C GLY A 260 3.21 -20.07 15.57
N PHE A 261 2.12 -19.72 16.26
CA PHE A 261 2.07 -19.65 17.73
C PHE A 261 2.27 -20.99 18.43
N GLY A 262 2.01 -22.12 17.77
CA GLY A 262 2.30 -23.46 18.28
C GLY A 262 3.81 -23.78 18.29
N TYR A 263 4.60 -23.03 17.51
CA TYR A 263 6.06 -23.15 17.50
C TYR A 263 6.71 -22.22 18.53
N ARG A 264 6.45 -20.91 18.46
CA ARG A 264 7.04 -19.90 19.35
C ARG A 264 6.10 -18.70 19.51
N ASN A 265 6.05 -18.07 20.68
CA ASN A 265 5.17 -16.94 20.96
C ASN A 265 5.95 -15.63 21.18
N PRO A 266 5.74 -14.57 20.41
CA PRO A 266 6.41 -13.27 20.59
C PRO A 266 5.74 -12.47 21.73
N GLU A 267 6.22 -12.67 22.95
CA GLU A 267 5.64 -12.09 24.18
C GLU A 267 5.82 -10.56 24.30
N THR A 268 6.69 -9.97 23.49
CA THR A 268 6.99 -8.53 23.49
C THR A 268 6.00 -7.70 22.69
N ILE A 269 5.15 -8.32 21.86
CA ILE A 269 4.14 -7.62 21.07
C ILE A 269 3.13 -6.96 22.00
N ARG A 270 3.06 -5.62 21.92
CA ARG A 270 2.12 -4.80 22.68
C ARG A 270 1.02 -4.17 21.83
N LEU A 271 1.22 -4.12 20.51
CA LEU A 271 0.30 -3.48 19.57
C LEU A 271 0.24 -4.24 18.25
N VAL A 272 -0.95 -4.57 17.82
CA VAL A 272 -1.23 -5.23 16.54
C VAL A 272 -2.26 -4.40 15.78
N MET A 273 -1.85 -3.80 14.67
CA MET A 273 -2.73 -3.07 13.78
C MET A 273 -2.85 -3.80 12.45
N PHE A 274 -4.06 -3.84 11.91
CA PHE A 274 -4.30 -4.54 10.66
C PHE A 274 -5.24 -3.75 9.75
N SER A 275 -5.05 -3.92 8.46
CA SER A 275 -5.85 -3.23 7.44
C SER A 275 -5.86 -4.00 6.12
N GLY A 276 -6.58 -3.46 5.13
CA GLY A 276 -6.55 -3.93 3.76
C GLY A 276 -7.68 -4.89 3.41
N GLU A 277 -8.12 -5.74 4.33
CA GLU A 277 -9.21 -6.71 4.14
C GLU A 277 -10.07 -6.82 5.39
N VAL A 278 -11.25 -7.43 5.28
CA VAL A 278 -12.06 -7.79 6.45
C VAL A 278 -11.34 -8.90 7.22
N MET A 279 -11.12 -8.68 8.52
CA MET A 279 -10.45 -9.63 9.40
C MET A 279 -11.38 -10.81 9.74
N PRO A 280 -11.02 -12.06 9.39
CA PRO A 280 -11.82 -13.20 9.80
C PRO A 280 -11.71 -13.44 11.31
N ILE A 281 -12.84 -13.52 11.99
CA ILE A 281 -12.93 -13.61 13.46
C ILE A 281 -12.12 -14.78 14.03
N LYS A 282 -12.13 -15.94 13.37
CA LYS A 282 -11.34 -17.11 13.79
C LYS A 282 -9.85 -16.77 13.95
N HIS A 283 -9.29 -16.02 13.01
CA HIS A 283 -7.88 -15.65 13.03
C HIS A 283 -7.61 -14.53 14.05
N LEU A 284 -8.52 -13.59 14.18
CA LEU A 284 -8.47 -12.56 15.22
C LEU A 284 -8.40 -13.17 16.62
N ASN A 285 -9.31 -14.08 16.94
CA ASN A 285 -9.35 -14.76 18.24
C ASN A 285 -8.07 -15.57 18.53
N ILE A 286 -7.46 -16.19 17.50
CA ILE A 286 -6.16 -16.87 17.65
C ILE A 286 -5.07 -15.86 18.05
N TRP A 287 -5.00 -14.71 17.40
CA TRP A 287 -4.03 -13.66 17.72
C TRP A 287 -4.23 -13.12 19.14
N MET A 288 -5.47 -12.76 19.49
CA MET A 288 -5.80 -12.21 20.82
C MET A 288 -5.47 -13.20 21.95
N LYS A 289 -5.75 -14.50 21.74
CA LYS A 289 -5.40 -15.55 22.69
C LYS A 289 -3.89 -15.67 22.91
N ASN A 290 -3.08 -15.53 21.86
CA ASN A 290 -1.63 -15.72 21.93
C ASN A 290 -0.86 -14.43 22.25
N CYS A 291 -1.48 -13.25 22.02
CA CYS A 291 -0.92 -11.94 22.39
C CYS A 291 -1.85 -11.21 23.37
N PRO A 292 -2.10 -11.74 24.57
CA PRO A 292 -3.14 -11.24 25.49
C PRO A 292 -2.83 -9.85 26.08
N LYS A 293 -1.57 -9.40 25.97
CA LYS A 293 -1.13 -8.06 26.41
C LYS A 293 -1.19 -7.02 25.29
N ALA A 294 -1.41 -7.45 24.04
CA ALA A 294 -1.43 -6.56 22.90
C ALA A 294 -2.78 -5.84 22.77
N GLU A 295 -2.70 -4.58 22.41
CA GLU A 295 -3.86 -3.86 21.88
C GLU A 295 -4.05 -4.21 20.39
N PHE A 296 -5.30 -4.27 19.96
CA PHE A 296 -5.64 -4.57 18.56
C PHE A 296 -6.42 -3.41 17.96
N ILE A 297 -6.00 -2.94 16.77
CA ILE A 297 -6.65 -1.85 16.07
C ILE A 297 -6.92 -2.25 14.62
N ASN A 298 -8.20 -2.20 14.22
CA ASN A 298 -8.60 -2.33 12.83
C ASN A 298 -8.50 -0.94 12.15
N LEU A 299 -7.84 -0.87 11.00
CA LEU A 299 -7.62 0.36 10.25
C LEU A 299 -8.26 0.24 8.87
N TYR A 300 -8.85 1.33 8.37
CA TYR A 300 -9.39 1.37 7.02
C TYR A 300 -8.94 2.66 6.29
N GLY A 301 -8.66 2.50 5.00
CA GLY A 301 -8.43 3.57 4.05
C GLY A 301 -7.86 3.08 2.74
N PRO A 302 -8.14 3.76 1.62
CA PRO A 302 -7.47 3.55 0.35
C PRO A 302 -6.19 4.39 0.22
N THR A 303 -5.35 4.06 -0.76
CA THR A 303 -4.08 4.75 -1.03
C THR A 303 -4.26 6.24 -1.31
N GLU A 304 -5.39 6.61 -1.89
CA GLU A 304 -5.74 7.99 -2.28
C GLU A 304 -5.99 8.93 -1.09
N ILE A 305 -6.01 8.41 0.14
CA ILE A 305 -6.14 9.20 1.38
C ILE A 305 -4.95 8.99 2.33
N THR A 306 -3.79 8.67 1.79
CA THR A 306 -2.54 8.48 2.55
C THR A 306 -2.67 7.36 3.58
N CYS A 307 -3.10 6.17 3.10
CA CYS A 307 -3.12 4.90 3.81
C CYS A 307 -4.38 4.61 4.66
N ASN A 308 -4.73 5.41 5.66
CA ASN A 308 -5.90 5.14 6.50
C ASN A 308 -6.61 6.44 6.92
N CYS A 309 -7.95 6.37 7.03
CA CYS A 309 -8.79 7.48 7.49
C CYS A 309 -9.68 7.14 8.69
N THR A 310 -9.83 5.85 9.00
CA THR A 310 -10.58 5.42 10.19
C THR A 310 -9.84 4.35 10.96
N TYR A 311 -10.18 4.22 12.23
CA TYR A 311 -9.68 3.19 13.13
C TYR A 311 -10.76 2.70 14.07
N TYR A 312 -10.65 1.42 14.44
CA TYR A 312 -11.46 0.79 15.49
C TYR A 312 -10.56 0.06 16.48
N ARG A 313 -10.58 0.47 17.75
CA ARG A 313 -9.84 -0.20 18.82
C ARG A 313 -10.68 -1.35 19.36
N LEU A 314 -10.18 -2.57 19.24
CA LEU A 314 -10.89 -3.76 19.66
C LEU A 314 -10.79 -3.95 21.18
N GLU A 315 -11.85 -4.43 21.77
CA GLU A 315 -11.84 -4.92 23.14
C GLU A 315 -11.09 -6.24 23.25
N ASN A 316 -10.35 -6.44 24.34
CA ASN A 316 -9.64 -7.70 24.57
C ASN A 316 -10.61 -8.77 25.10
N ARG A 317 -11.36 -9.40 24.19
CA ARG A 317 -12.32 -10.48 24.44
C ARG A 317 -12.36 -11.48 23.29
N GLU A 318 -13.02 -12.59 23.48
CA GLU A 318 -13.35 -13.48 22.38
C GLU A 318 -14.56 -12.91 21.60
N TYR A 319 -14.45 -12.88 20.27
CA TYR A 319 -15.48 -12.43 19.34
C TYR A 319 -16.26 -13.62 18.81
N ALA A 320 -17.59 -13.46 18.66
CA ALA A 320 -18.45 -14.47 18.05
C ALA A 320 -18.15 -14.67 16.56
N ALA A 321 -18.32 -15.88 16.04
CA ALA A 321 -17.90 -16.23 14.69
C ALA A 321 -18.57 -15.41 13.57
N ASP A 322 -19.76 -14.90 13.82
CA ASP A 322 -20.59 -14.08 12.93
C ASP A 322 -20.52 -12.58 13.24
N GLU A 323 -19.69 -12.18 14.21
CA GLU A 323 -19.55 -10.79 14.59
C GLU A 323 -18.80 -10.00 13.52
N ILE A 324 -19.25 -8.80 13.25
CA ILE A 324 -18.63 -7.90 12.27
C ILE A 324 -17.80 -6.87 13.01
N ILE A 325 -16.51 -6.80 12.71
CA ILE A 325 -15.61 -5.78 13.26
C ILE A 325 -15.81 -4.47 12.49
N PRO A 326 -16.18 -3.37 13.16
CA PRO A 326 -16.29 -2.06 12.53
C PRO A 326 -14.94 -1.59 11.94
N ILE A 327 -14.99 -0.71 10.95
CA ILE A 327 -13.85 0.10 10.53
C ILE A 327 -13.75 1.38 11.38
N GLY A 328 -14.70 1.60 12.27
CA GLY A 328 -14.70 2.53 13.38
C GLY A 328 -14.98 3.97 13.01
N SER A 329 -14.20 4.89 13.59
CA SER A 329 -14.39 6.34 13.46
C SER A 329 -13.20 6.98 12.73
N ALA A 330 -13.41 8.18 12.18
CA ALA A 330 -12.36 8.97 11.55
C ALA A 330 -11.25 9.36 12.56
N PHE A 331 -10.03 9.56 12.05
CA PHE A 331 -8.99 10.29 12.78
C PHE A 331 -9.46 11.76 13.00
N ASP A 332 -9.03 12.38 14.11
CA ASP A 332 -9.55 13.68 14.55
C ASP A 332 -9.40 14.81 13.53
N ASN A 333 -8.38 14.73 12.65
CA ASN A 333 -8.08 15.72 11.62
C ASN A 333 -8.75 15.43 10.27
N GLU A 334 -9.52 14.36 10.15
CA GLU A 334 -10.14 13.93 8.91
C GLU A 334 -11.67 13.96 8.99
N LYS A 335 -12.31 14.28 7.86
CA LYS A 335 -13.76 14.21 7.71
C LYS A 335 -14.09 12.96 6.90
N VAL A 336 -14.66 11.96 7.55
CA VAL A 336 -15.19 10.76 6.91
C VAL A 336 -16.69 10.74 7.09
N PHE A 337 -17.42 10.64 5.99
CA PHE A 337 -18.87 10.66 5.98
C PHE A 337 -19.44 9.79 4.86
N LEU A 338 -20.72 9.47 4.94
CA LEU A 338 -21.41 8.65 3.95
C LEU A 338 -22.30 9.53 3.06
N LEU A 339 -22.27 9.27 1.75
CA LEU A 339 -23.17 9.88 0.79
C LEU A 339 -24.07 8.84 0.11
N SER A 340 -25.35 9.19 -0.04
CA SER A 340 -26.28 8.46 -0.90
C SER A 340 -25.95 8.69 -2.40
N ASP A 341 -26.59 7.95 -3.29
CA ASP A 341 -26.45 8.15 -4.74
C ASP A 341 -26.94 9.53 -5.20
N ASP A 342 -27.86 10.15 -4.46
CA ASP A 342 -28.33 11.53 -4.68
C ASP A 342 -27.44 12.60 -4.03
N ASN A 343 -26.24 12.25 -3.56
CA ASN A 343 -25.30 13.13 -2.87
C ASN A 343 -25.82 13.76 -1.56
N LYS A 344 -26.73 13.09 -0.87
CA LYS A 344 -27.21 13.49 0.47
C LYS A 344 -26.38 12.80 1.54
N LEU A 345 -26.21 13.48 2.68
CA LEU A 345 -25.58 12.89 3.85
C LEU A 345 -26.42 11.70 4.34
N VAL A 346 -25.77 10.59 4.62
CA VAL A 346 -26.33 9.40 5.26
C VAL A 346 -25.77 9.34 6.68
N ASP A 347 -26.61 9.62 7.67
CA ASP A 347 -26.27 9.63 9.10
C ASP A 347 -27.21 8.75 9.95
N THR A 348 -28.20 8.13 9.30
CA THR A 348 -29.14 7.22 9.94
C THR A 348 -28.49 5.84 10.13
N PRO A 349 -28.53 5.25 11.36
CA PRO A 349 -28.01 3.90 11.59
C PRO A 349 -28.60 2.86 10.62
N ASN A 350 -27.75 1.95 10.16
CA ASN A 350 -28.07 0.89 9.23
C ASN A 350 -28.43 1.32 7.79
N GLU A 351 -28.49 2.60 7.47
CA GLU A 351 -28.59 3.10 6.10
C GLU A 351 -27.22 3.04 5.40
N SER A 352 -27.19 2.56 4.16
CA SER A 352 -25.96 2.40 3.37
C SER A 352 -25.62 3.64 2.57
N GLY A 353 -24.36 4.06 2.59
CA GLY A 353 -23.83 5.14 1.76
C GLY A 353 -22.40 4.86 1.29
N GLU A 354 -21.95 5.66 0.32
CA GLU A 354 -20.55 5.64 -0.14
C GLU A 354 -19.67 6.39 0.86
N ILE A 355 -18.57 5.76 1.27
CA ILE A 355 -17.56 6.44 2.10
C ILE A 355 -16.91 7.55 1.29
N CYS A 356 -16.97 8.76 1.80
CA CYS A 356 -16.29 9.94 1.26
C CYS A 356 -15.35 10.52 2.31
N VAL A 357 -14.20 11.02 1.86
CA VAL A 357 -13.17 11.56 2.76
C VAL A 357 -12.76 12.96 2.30
N ALA A 358 -12.70 13.90 3.25
CA ALA A 358 -12.14 15.24 3.03
C ALA A 358 -11.14 15.55 4.14
N GLY A 359 -10.06 16.23 3.81
CA GLY A 359 -9.01 16.59 4.75
C GLY A 359 -7.65 16.76 4.06
N ALA A 360 -6.64 17.05 4.86
CA ALA A 360 -5.27 17.24 4.37
C ALA A 360 -4.58 15.90 4.03
N CYS A 361 -5.11 14.77 4.53
CA CYS A 361 -4.68 13.41 4.20
C CYS A 361 -4.87 13.03 2.72
N LEU A 362 -5.69 13.76 1.96
CA LEU A 362 -5.95 13.45 0.56
C LEU A 362 -4.66 13.48 -0.27
N ALA A 363 -4.46 12.45 -1.11
CA ALA A 363 -3.42 12.44 -2.14
C ALA A 363 -3.59 13.62 -3.10
N LEU A 364 -2.52 14.00 -3.79
CA LEU A 364 -2.55 15.09 -4.77
C LEU A 364 -3.39 14.73 -6.00
N GLY A 365 -3.54 13.44 -6.29
CA GLY A 365 -4.30 12.89 -7.40
C GLY A 365 -3.57 11.73 -8.06
N TYR A 366 -3.95 11.40 -9.30
CA TYR A 366 -3.27 10.41 -10.11
C TYR A 366 -2.23 11.06 -11.00
N TYR A 367 -1.04 10.47 -11.02
CA TYR A 367 0.11 10.98 -11.75
C TYR A 367 -0.16 10.97 -13.26
N HIS A 368 0.01 12.12 -13.92
CA HIS A 368 -0.28 12.36 -15.33
C HIS A 368 -1.71 11.97 -15.79
N ASP A 369 -2.67 11.91 -14.86
CA ASP A 369 -4.06 11.55 -15.19
C ASP A 369 -5.05 12.51 -14.52
N ALA A 370 -5.17 13.70 -15.11
CA ALA A 370 -6.05 14.76 -14.61
C ALA A 370 -7.54 14.37 -14.72
N GLU A 371 -7.91 13.60 -15.75
CA GLU A 371 -9.29 13.18 -15.99
C GLU A 371 -9.75 12.21 -14.90
N LYS A 372 -8.98 11.14 -14.63
CA LYS A 372 -9.31 10.23 -13.54
C LYS A 372 -9.22 10.91 -12.18
N THR A 373 -8.28 11.85 -12.01
CA THR A 373 -8.22 12.66 -10.78
C THR A 373 -9.52 13.42 -10.56
N ALA A 374 -10.00 14.16 -11.57
CA ALA A 374 -11.22 14.94 -11.47
C ALA A 374 -12.49 14.08 -11.29
N ALA A 375 -12.47 12.82 -11.72
CA ALA A 375 -13.60 11.91 -11.58
C ALA A 375 -13.88 11.48 -10.14
N VAL A 376 -12.84 11.42 -9.28
CA VAL A 376 -12.96 10.90 -7.90
C VAL A 376 -12.57 11.90 -6.82
N PHE A 377 -11.69 12.86 -7.12
CA PHE A 377 -11.36 13.98 -6.24
C PHE A 377 -12.23 15.18 -6.62
N VAL A 378 -13.37 15.29 -6.00
CA VAL A 378 -14.44 16.20 -6.40
C VAL A 378 -14.75 17.24 -5.33
N GLN A 379 -15.58 18.25 -5.67
CA GLN A 379 -16.17 19.15 -4.68
C GLN A 379 -17.07 18.37 -3.73
N ASN A 380 -16.94 18.60 -2.42
CA ASN A 380 -17.88 18.08 -1.43
C ASN A 380 -19.29 18.69 -1.67
N PRO A 381 -20.30 17.87 -2.05
CA PRO A 381 -21.65 18.39 -2.35
C PRO A 381 -22.37 18.94 -1.13
N LEU A 382 -21.92 18.59 0.08
CA LEU A 382 -22.50 19.12 1.32
C LEU A 382 -21.96 20.52 1.67
N ASN A 383 -20.83 20.94 1.07
CA ASN A 383 -20.26 22.27 1.27
C ASN A 383 -20.54 23.17 0.08
N THR A 384 -21.46 24.11 0.27
CA THR A 384 -21.86 25.10 -0.75
C THR A 384 -21.19 26.47 -0.58
N VAL A 385 -20.36 26.64 0.46
CA VAL A 385 -19.79 27.94 0.85
C VAL A 385 -18.41 28.18 0.22
N TYR A 386 -17.58 27.12 0.18
CA TYR A 386 -16.24 27.20 -0.41
C TYR A 386 -15.87 25.86 -1.06
N TYR A 387 -14.81 25.88 -1.87
CA TYR A 387 -14.30 24.65 -2.48
C TYR A 387 -13.65 23.76 -1.44
N GLU A 388 -14.31 22.65 -1.09
CA GLU A 388 -13.80 21.61 -0.22
C GLU A 388 -13.60 20.34 -1.03
N ARG A 389 -12.34 20.01 -1.30
CA ARG A 389 -11.98 18.81 -2.04
C ARG A 389 -12.25 17.57 -1.19
N MET A 390 -12.93 16.57 -1.77
CA MET A 390 -13.13 15.27 -1.17
C MET A 390 -12.77 14.14 -2.14
N TYR A 391 -12.48 12.97 -1.62
CA TYR A 391 -12.28 11.73 -2.37
C TYR A 391 -13.49 10.81 -2.22
N ARG A 392 -13.98 10.29 -3.34
CA ARG A 392 -15.01 9.25 -3.42
C ARG A 392 -14.33 7.89 -3.49
N THR A 393 -14.51 7.06 -2.45
CA THR A 393 -13.76 5.81 -2.33
C THR A 393 -14.31 4.69 -3.22
N GLY A 394 -15.59 4.73 -3.57
CA GLY A 394 -16.31 3.62 -4.17
C GLY A 394 -16.63 2.50 -3.19
N ASP A 395 -16.23 2.63 -1.92
CA ASP A 395 -16.54 1.70 -0.84
C ASP A 395 -17.88 2.07 -0.19
N LEU A 396 -18.70 1.07 0.14
CA LEU A 396 -19.97 1.23 0.84
C LEU A 396 -19.83 0.87 2.32
N ALA A 397 -20.42 1.67 3.16
CA ALA A 397 -20.52 1.44 4.59
C ALA A 397 -21.89 1.86 5.14
N LYS A 398 -22.11 1.54 6.40
CA LYS A 398 -23.24 2.05 7.21
C LYS A 398 -22.76 2.39 8.61
N TYR A 399 -23.48 3.24 9.30
CA TYR A 399 -23.27 3.42 10.73
C TYR A 399 -23.99 2.31 11.52
N ASN A 400 -23.35 1.78 12.57
CA ASN A 400 -24.04 0.97 13.57
C ASN A 400 -24.76 1.86 14.61
N GLU A 401 -25.40 1.25 15.60
CA GLU A 401 -26.12 1.97 16.67
C GLU A 401 -25.20 2.80 17.58
N GLN A 402 -23.90 2.53 17.57
CA GLN A 402 -22.87 3.25 18.31
C GLN A 402 -22.28 4.42 17.50
N GLY A 403 -22.71 4.61 16.25
CA GLY A 403 -22.19 5.62 15.33
C GLY A 403 -20.85 5.27 14.69
N GLU A 404 -20.45 3.99 14.72
CA GLU A 404 -19.23 3.50 14.11
C GLU A 404 -19.48 3.00 12.70
N LEU A 405 -18.53 3.23 11.80
CA LEU A 405 -18.62 2.75 10.41
C LEU A 405 -18.39 1.24 10.32
N VAL A 406 -19.31 0.58 9.62
CA VAL A 406 -19.25 -0.85 9.28
C VAL A 406 -19.16 -0.98 7.77
N TYR A 407 -18.08 -1.59 7.30
CA TYR A 407 -17.85 -1.85 5.87
C TYR A 407 -18.86 -2.86 5.31
N ILE A 408 -19.42 -2.58 4.15
CA ILE A 408 -20.40 -3.45 3.47
C ILE A 408 -19.81 -4.10 2.22
N GLY A 409 -19.12 -3.32 1.39
CA GLY A 409 -18.62 -3.78 0.10
C GLY A 409 -18.20 -2.64 -0.81
N ARG A 410 -18.21 -2.89 -2.13
CA ARG A 410 -17.87 -1.91 -3.15
C ARG A 410 -19.01 -1.65 -4.13
N LYS A 411 -19.06 -0.43 -4.69
CA LYS A 411 -19.94 -0.06 -5.80
C LYS A 411 -19.48 -0.65 -7.15
N ASP A 412 -18.20 -0.95 -7.29
CA ASP A 412 -17.55 -1.42 -8.52
C ASP A 412 -17.05 -2.87 -8.40
N PHE A 413 -16.32 -3.34 -9.42
CA PHE A 413 -15.74 -4.69 -9.47
C PHE A 413 -14.30 -4.76 -8.96
N GLN A 414 -13.85 -3.75 -8.24
CA GLN A 414 -12.55 -3.78 -7.59
C GLN A 414 -12.58 -4.71 -6.38
N ILE A 415 -11.52 -5.46 -6.19
CA ILE A 415 -11.38 -6.39 -5.08
C ILE A 415 -10.10 -6.14 -4.28
N LYS A 416 -10.08 -6.64 -3.05
CA LYS A 416 -8.87 -6.81 -2.27
C LYS A 416 -8.57 -8.30 -2.15
N HIS A 417 -7.42 -8.74 -2.65
CA HIS A 417 -7.01 -10.14 -2.69
C HIS A 417 -5.55 -10.29 -2.28
N LEU A 418 -5.29 -11.07 -1.23
CA LEU A 418 -3.95 -11.26 -0.65
C LEU A 418 -3.25 -9.94 -0.31
N GLY A 419 -4.00 -8.97 0.19
CA GLY A 419 -3.51 -7.63 0.52
C GLY A 419 -3.40 -6.68 -0.68
N HIS A 420 -3.56 -7.15 -1.91
CA HIS A 420 -3.48 -6.32 -3.12
C HIS A 420 -4.85 -5.81 -3.56
N ARG A 421 -4.88 -4.55 -4.00
CA ARG A 421 -6.04 -3.93 -4.64
C ARG A 421 -6.02 -4.27 -6.13
N ILE A 422 -7.04 -4.96 -6.62
CA ILE A 422 -7.11 -5.49 -7.99
C ILE A 422 -8.39 -5.00 -8.66
N GLU A 423 -8.24 -4.42 -9.84
CA GLU A 423 -9.34 -4.16 -10.76
C GLU A 423 -9.61 -5.44 -11.56
N LEU A 424 -10.77 -6.06 -11.40
CA LEU A 424 -11.13 -7.24 -12.21
C LEU A 424 -11.12 -6.93 -13.70
N GLY A 425 -11.44 -5.69 -14.08
CA GLY A 425 -11.34 -5.21 -15.46
C GLY A 425 -9.92 -5.22 -16.03
N GLU A 426 -8.88 -5.06 -15.20
CA GLU A 426 -7.48 -5.20 -15.65
C GLU A 426 -7.20 -6.65 -16.06
N ILE A 427 -7.65 -7.63 -15.27
CA ILE A 427 -7.53 -9.04 -15.61
C ILE A 427 -8.26 -9.34 -16.92
N GLU A 428 -9.50 -8.85 -17.05
CA GLU A 428 -10.32 -9.04 -18.26
C GLU A 428 -9.63 -8.46 -19.50
N SER A 429 -9.11 -7.25 -19.41
CA SER A 429 -8.41 -6.58 -20.52
C SER A 429 -7.15 -7.32 -20.93
N LEU A 430 -6.35 -7.76 -19.97
CA LEU A 430 -5.13 -8.53 -20.23
C LEU A 430 -5.45 -9.87 -20.91
N VAL A 431 -6.51 -10.55 -20.50
CA VAL A 431 -6.94 -11.82 -21.07
C VAL A 431 -7.51 -11.64 -22.46
N GLN A 432 -8.36 -10.66 -22.69
CA GLN A 432 -8.96 -10.36 -24.01
C GLN A 432 -7.91 -9.94 -25.04
N GLY A 433 -6.77 -9.38 -24.60
CA GLY A 433 -5.63 -9.09 -25.46
C GLY A 433 -4.85 -10.32 -25.92
N ARG A 434 -5.21 -11.54 -25.52
CA ARG A 434 -4.51 -12.77 -25.92
C ARG A 434 -5.10 -13.36 -27.18
N SER A 435 -4.22 -13.89 -28.05
CA SER A 435 -4.65 -14.56 -29.29
C SER A 435 -5.59 -15.73 -28.99
N GLY A 436 -6.67 -15.85 -29.76
CA GLY A 436 -7.67 -16.90 -29.60
C GLY A 436 -8.66 -16.70 -28.45
N VAL A 437 -8.60 -15.56 -27.73
CA VAL A 437 -9.62 -15.16 -26.76
C VAL A 437 -10.54 -14.13 -27.39
N VAL A 438 -11.85 -14.37 -27.35
CA VAL A 438 -12.88 -13.47 -27.90
C VAL A 438 -13.43 -12.56 -26.82
N ARG A 439 -13.67 -13.12 -25.63
CA ARG A 439 -14.22 -12.40 -24.48
C ARG A 439 -13.78 -13.01 -23.17
N ALA A 440 -13.67 -12.18 -22.13
CA ALA A 440 -13.35 -12.62 -20.78
C ALA A 440 -14.12 -11.83 -19.74
N CYS A 441 -14.42 -12.48 -18.60
CA CYS A 441 -15.05 -11.89 -17.44
C CYS A 441 -14.43 -12.51 -16.17
N ALA A 442 -13.88 -11.66 -15.30
CA ALA A 442 -13.32 -12.09 -14.03
C ALA A 442 -14.35 -11.89 -12.90
N ILE A 443 -14.51 -12.88 -12.04
CA ILE A 443 -15.40 -12.84 -10.87
C ILE A 443 -14.60 -13.25 -9.65
N TYR A 444 -14.84 -12.58 -8.54
CA TYR A 444 -14.23 -12.91 -7.26
C TYR A 444 -15.23 -13.61 -6.33
N ASP A 445 -14.80 -14.75 -5.80
CA ASP A 445 -15.51 -15.46 -4.74
C ASP A 445 -14.98 -15.00 -3.39
N HIS A 446 -15.76 -14.20 -2.69
CA HIS A 446 -15.39 -13.63 -1.39
C HIS A 446 -15.25 -14.67 -0.29
N ASN A 447 -16.02 -15.77 -0.38
CA ASN A 447 -16.00 -16.84 0.61
C ASN A 447 -14.75 -17.72 0.47
N LYS A 448 -14.41 -18.09 -0.77
CA LYS A 448 -13.24 -18.94 -1.07
C LYS A 448 -11.97 -18.15 -1.29
N LYS A 449 -12.05 -16.80 -1.33
CA LYS A 449 -10.93 -15.90 -1.67
C LYS A 449 -10.26 -16.30 -2.99
N ARG A 450 -11.05 -16.50 -4.07
CA ARG A 450 -10.58 -16.97 -5.37
C ARG A 450 -11.06 -16.09 -6.52
N ILE A 451 -10.19 -15.89 -7.50
CA ILE A 451 -10.51 -15.24 -8.77
C ILE A 451 -10.89 -16.36 -9.78
N TYR A 452 -12.09 -16.26 -10.33
CA TYR A 452 -12.58 -17.09 -11.44
C TYR A 452 -12.52 -16.27 -12.72
N LEU A 453 -12.02 -16.87 -13.79
CA LEU A 453 -12.00 -16.30 -15.14
C LEU A 453 -12.89 -17.09 -16.06
N PHE A 454 -14.00 -16.50 -16.48
CA PHE A 454 -14.86 -17.03 -17.54
C PHE A 454 -14.40 -16.46 -18.86
N TRP A 455 -14.21 -17.32 -19.85
CA TRP A 455 -13.70 -16.87 -21.15
C TRP A 455 -14.29 -17.63 -22.32
N LEU A 456 -14.32 -16.97 -23.47
CA LEU A 456 -14.81 -17.45 -24.75
C LEU A 456 -13.69 -17.36 -25.78
N GLY A 457 -13.47 -18.42 -26.55
CA GLY A 457 -12.47 -18.46 -27.60
C GLY A 457 -12.03 -19.89 -27.94
N GLU A 458 -11.11 -20.04 -28.89
CA GLU A 458 -10.67 -21.35 -29.42
C GLU A 458 -9.28 -21.76 -28.91
N ARG A 459 -8.76 -21.13 -27.90
CA ARG A 459 -7.43 -21.38 -27.37
C ARG A 459 -7.40 -22.56 -26.38
N ASP A 460 -6.26 -23.27 -26.29
CA ASP A 460 -6.06 -24.25 -25.21
C ASP A 460 -5.99 -23.57 -23.84
N GLN A 461 -6.75 -24.08 -22.88
CA GLN A 461 -6.85 -23.49 -21.54
C GLN A 461 -5.54 -23.53 -20.75
N LYS A 462 -4.73 -24.59 -20.92
CA LYS A 462 -3.44 -24.71 -20.20
C LYS A 462 -2.43 -23.72 -20.76
N GLU A 463 -2.40 -23.54 -22.08
CA GLU A 463 -1.55 -22.56 -22.73
C GLU A 463 -1.93 -21.14 -22.29
N LEU A 464 -3.22 -20.81 -22.29
CA LEU A 464 -3.72 -19.54 -21.79
C LEU A 464 -3.29 -19.31 -20.35
N HIS A 465 -3.53 -20.29 -19.46
CA HIS A 465 -3.15 -20.17 -18.05
C HIS A 465 -1.65 -19.98 -17.83
N ASN A 466 -0.81 -20.68 -18.58
CA ASN A 466 0.64 -20.53 -18.50
C ASN A 466 1.12 -19.16 -18.99
N GLU A 467 0.52 -18.64 -20.05
CA GLU A 467 0.81 -17.29 -20.52
C GLU A 467 0.40 -16.22 -19.50
N LEU A 468 -0.78 -16.37 -18.86
CA LEU A 468 -1.24 -15.45 -17.82
C LEU A 468 -0.26 -15.36 -16.63
N LYS A 469 0.38 -16.48 -16.25
CA LYS A 469 1.43 -16.48 -15.22
C LYS A 469 2.68 -15.67 -15.60
N VAL A 470 2.92 -15.48 -16.87
CA VAL A 470 4.08 -14.68 -17.36
C VAL A 470 3.72 -13.19 -17.43
N VAL A 471 2.48 -12.86 -17.81
CA VAL A 471 2.09 -11.48 -18.09
C VAL A 471 1.38 -10.78 -16.95
N MET A 472 0.96 -11.52 -15.91
CA MET A 472 0.29 -10.98 -14.74
C MET A 472 1.12 -11.17 -13.47
N PRO A 473 1.06 -10.24 -12.50
CA PRO A 473 1.51 -10.49 -11.15
C PRO A 473 0.84 -11.75 -10.58
N SER A 474 1.55 -12.54 -9.80
CA SER A 474 1.07 -13.84 -9.28
C SER A 474 -0.25 -13.76 -8.53
N TYR A 475 -0.49 -12.66 -7.82
CA TYR A 475 -1.71 -12.41 -7.07
C TYR A 475 -2.93 -12.07 -7.96
N MET A 476 -2.72 -11.74 -9.24
CA MET A 476 -3.79 -11.46 -10.21
C MET A 476 -4.13 -12.67 -11.06
N VAL A 477 -3.30 -13.71 -11.07
CA VAL A 477 -3.54 -14.91 -11.88
C VAL A 477 -4.80 -15.63 -11.40
N PRO A 478 -5.80 -15.85 -12.27
CA PRO A 478 -7.04 -16.51 -11.86
C PRO A 478 -6.81 -17.91 -11.31
N ASN A 479 -7.45 -18.21 -10.18
CA ASN A 479 -7.37 -19.52 -9.53
C ASN A 479 -8.09 -20.61 -10.34
N LYS A 480 -9.14 -20.24 -11.08
CA LYS A 480 -9.89 -21.15 -11.94
C LYS A 480 -10.25 -20.46 -13.26
N LEU A 481 -9.99 -21.15 -14.37
CA LEU A 481 -10.43 -20.77 -15.70
C LEU A 481 -11.65 -21.62 -16.08
N VAL A 482 -12.70 -20.98 -16.59
CA VAL A 482 -13.93 -21.64 -17.03
C VAL A 482 -14.16 -21.24 -18.49
N HIS A 483 -13.97 -22.20 -19.40
CA HIS A 483 -14.27 -21.99 -20.81
C HIS A 483 -15.78 -22.04 -21.05
N LEU A 484 -16.28 -21.15 -21.89
CA LEU A 484 -17.68 -21.05 -22.25
C LEU A 484 -17.84 -21.14 -23.77
N ASP A 485 -18.92 -21.78 -24.21
CA ASP A 485 -19.33 -21.77 -25.62
C ASP A 485 -20.05 -20.46 -25.99
N GLU A 486 -20.72 -19.84 -25.00
CA GLU A 486 -21.41 -18.56 -25.13
C GLU A 486 -21.31 -17.75 -23.84
N MET A 487 -21.04 -16.45 -23.96
CA MET A 487 -21.00 -15.53 -22.82
C MET A 487 -22.41 -15.04 -22.46
N PRO A 488 -22.89 -15.32 -21.23
CA PRO A 488 -24.20 -14.85 -20.80
C PRO A 488 -24.30 -13.34 -20.84
N MET A 489 -25.38 -12.82 -21.43
CA MET A 489 -25.61 -11.39 -21.61
C MET A 489 -26.93 -10.95 -20.97
N THR A 490 -26.90 -9.79 -20.33
CA THR A 490 -28.11 -9.11 -19.87
C THR A 490 -28.93 -8.59 -21.06
N LYS A 491 -30.21 -8.25 -20.82
CA LYS A 491 -31.08 -7.63 -21.84
C LYS A 491 -30.49 -6.37 -22.47
N ASN A 492 -29.58 -5.69 -21.77
CA ASN A 492 -28.92 -4.46 -22.23
C ASN A 492 -27.56 -4.72 -22.90
N GLY A 493 -27.24 -5.96 -23.27
CA GLY A 493 -26.00 -6.30 -23.97
C GLY A 493 -24.73 -6.27 -23.12
N LYS A 494 -24.84 -6.28 -21.78
CA LYS A 494 -23.70 -6.41 -20.84
C LYS A 494 -23.54 -7.87 -20.44
N ILE A 495 -22.32 -8.27 -20.04
CA ILE A 495 -22.08 -9.60 -19.47
C ILE A 495 -22.90 -9.78 -18.19
N ASP A 496 -23.65 -10.89 -18.12
CA ASP A 496 -24.47 -11.24 -16.95
C ASP A 496 -23.62 -11.99 -15.91
N ARG A 497 -23.00 -11.20 -15.05
CA ARG A 497 -22.16 -11.73 -13.96
C ARG A 497 -22.95 -12.54 -12.93
N ALA A 498 -24.24 -12.29 -12.78
CA ALA A 498 -25.07 -13.05 -11.84
C ALA A 498 -25.28 -14.48 -12.35
N VAL A 499 -25.48 -14.66 -13.65
CA VAL A 499 -25.53 -15.98 -14.27
C VAL A 499 -24.20 -16.72 -14.12
N LEU A 500 -23.08 -16.03 -14.40
CA LEU A 500 -21.74 -16.63 -14.28
C LEU A 500 -21.43 -17.05 -12.83
N LYS A 501 -21.77 -16.23 -11.83
CA LYS A 501 -21.67 -16.59 -10.41
C LYS A 501 -22.45 -17.87 -10.09
N LYS A 502 -23.70 -17.96 -10.55
CA LYS A 502 -24.57 -19.10 -10.31
C LYS A 502 -24.04 -20.40 -10.93
N MET A 503 -23.40 -20.33 -12.11
CA MET A 503 -22.79 -21.49 -12.79
C MET A 503 -21.72 -22.17 -11.94
N GLU A 504 -20.96 -21.42 -11.16
CA GLU A 504 -19.87 -21.92 -10.32
C GLU A 504 -20.21 -21.94 -8.82
N GLY A 505 -21.46 -21.66 -8.44
CA GLY A 505 -21.89 -21.61 -7.03
C GLY A 505 -21.14 -20.55 -6.23
N ILE A 506 -20.90 -19.40 -6.85
CA ILE A 506 -20.28 -18.22 -6.23
C ILE A 506 -21.41 -17.35 -5.67
N GLU A 507 -21.36 -17.05 -4.39
CA GLU A 507 -22.30 -16.17 -3.69
C GLU A 507 -21.95 -14.70 -3.82
#